data_527e662318b16e565849e8887bff2a8f
#
_entry.id   527e662318b16e565849e8887bff2a8f
#
_cell.length_a   1.000
_cell.length_b   1.000
_cell.length_c   1.000
_cell.angle_alpha   90.00
_cell.angle_beta   90.00
_cell.angle_gamma   90.00
#
_symmetry.space_group_name_H-M   'P 1'
#
loop_
_entity.id
_entity.type
_entity.pdbx_description
1 polymer ?
#
loop_
_entity_poly.entity_id
_entity_poly.type
_entity_poly.pdbx_seq_one_letter_code
_entity_poly.pdbx_strand_id
1 'polypeptide(L)'
;MTQMAEPASGSPGHARHPRDPLAGKNGKRIPVLKSMRRRFFSPLPAGRAALVALAMLLGGCANTATVGSTSPDPWEPFNRVVYGFNDTVDRAALRPVASGYRKILPLAARRTVGNFFNNLRLPTTIINDLLQGKSDQARRDFERLVINTTLGLLGSFDVAASLGWPLHKEDYGQTLAVWGVPSGPYLVLPFLGPSTARDALGELPGAYYTDPLTSLENPTATFLRYSLRAIDARANLLDLDPILQQQLDPYLFIREAYLQKRWAEILESGAPLVDSVIDIEKELFND
;
A
#
# COMPACT_ATOMS: atom_id res chain seq x y z
N MET A 1 69.55 31.69 45.33
CA MET A 1 68.88 30.94 46.41
C MET A 1 67.40 30.75 46.02
N THR A 2 67.15 29.61 45.49
CA THR A 2 65.87 29.33 44.84
C THR A 2 65.37 28.06 45.47
N GLN A 3 64.23 28.12 46.16
CA GLN A 3 63.57 26.92 46.67
C GLN A 3 62.57 26.41 45.62
N MET A 4 62.75 25.15 45.30
CA MET A 4 61.80 24.35 44.50
C MET A 4 60.59 24.00 45.36
N ALA A 5 59.40 24.21 44.84
CA ALA A 5 58.14 23.70 45.40
C ALA A 5 57.67 22.50 44.52
N GLU A 6 57.40 21.41 45.21
CA GLU A 6 56.83 20.14 44.64
C GLU A 6 55.36 20.31 44.26
N PRO A 7 54.88 19.69 43.18
CA PRO A 7 53.46 19.69 42.89
C PRO A 7 52.75 18.49 43.53
N ALA A 8 51.62 18.76 44.16
CA ALA A 8 50.72 17.78 44.78
C ALA A 8 50.07 16.87 43.76
N SER A 9 50.02 15.58 44.06
CA SER A 9 49.33 14.53 43.33
C SER A 9 47.81 14.70 43.40
N GLY A 10 47.18 15.08 42.26
CA GLY A 10 45.74 15.08 42.10
C GLY A 10 45.20 13.71 41.76
N SER A 11 44.27 13.20 42.56
CA SER A 11 43.50 11.98 42.38
C SER A 11 42.66 12.04 41.09
N PRO A 12 42.54 10.95 40.30
CA PRO A 12 41.72 10.95 39.08
C PRO A 12 40.23 10.92 39.43
N GLY A 13 39.54 12.01 39.04
CA GLY A 13 38.11 12.14 39.16
C GLY A 13 37.37 11.04 38.37
N HIS A 14 36.43 10.37 39.03
CA HIS A 14 35.50 9.44 38.44
C HIS A 14 34.70 10.12 37.32
N ALA A 15 34.96 9.73 36.07
CA ALA A 15 34.14 10.08 34.93
C ALA A 15 32.70 9.50 35.12
N ARG A 16 31.74 10.38 35.31
CA ARG A 16 30.32 10.01 35.36
C ARG A 16 29.90 9.55 33.94
N HIS A 17 29.59 8.28 33.81
CA HIS A 17 28.90 7.77 32.58
C HIS A 17 27.59 8.55 32.33
N PRO A 18 27.33 8.97 31.09
CA PRO A 18 26.05 9.58 30.75
C PRO A 18 24.92 8.60 31.01
N ARG A 19 23.91 9.02 31.77
CA ARG A 19 22.72 8.22 32.07
C ARG A 19 21.95 8.01 30.78
N ASP A 20 21.69 6.75 30.43
CA ASP A 20 20.83 6.36 29.33
C ASP A 20 19.40 6.92 29.54
N PRO A 21 18.89 7.81 28.68
CA PRO A 21 17.59 8.46 28.86
C PRO A 21 16.40 7.52 28.75
N LEU A 22 16.62 6.25 28.36
CA LEU A 22 15.56 5.25 28.17
C LEU A 22 15.46 4.22 29.28
N ALA A 23 16.23 4.37 30.37
CA ALA A 23 16.16 3.48 31.51
C ALA A 23 15.19 4.05 32.58
N GLY A 24 14.10 3.34 32.83
CA GLY A 24 13.20 3.63 33.95
C GLY A 24 13.94 3.53 35.31
N LYS A 25 13.38 4.18 36.37
CA LYS A 25 13.96 4.32 37.71
C LYS A 25 14.46 3.01 38.37
N ASN A 26 14.15 1.86 37.85
CA ASN A 26 14.54 0.54 38.39
C ASN A 26 15.42 -0.30 37.43
N GLY A 27 16.06 0.30 36.43
CA GLY A 27 16.99 -0.40 35.53
C GLY A 27 16.35 -1.53 34.65
N LYS A 28 15.04 -1.73 34.72
CA LYS A 28 14.32 -2.74 33.89
C LYS A 28 13.86 -2.07 32.60
N ARG A 29 14.42 -2.49 31.46
CA ARG A 29 13.99 -2.06 30.13
C ARG A 29 12.54 -2.46 29.92
N ILE A 30 11.74 -1.54 29.37
CA ILE A 30 10.31 -1.72 29.12
C ILE A 30 10.14 -2.93 28.18
N PRO A 31 9.35 -3.95 28.56
CA PRO A 31 9.22 -5.20 27.77
C PRO A 31 8.67 -4.98 26.35
N VAL A 32 7.92 -3.92 26.12
CA VAL A 32 7.38 -3.52 24.81
C VAL A 32 8.50 -3.21 23.78
N LEU A 33 9.56 -2.50 24.19
CA LEU A 33 10.70 -2.20 23.32
C LEU A 33 11.49 -3.46 22.94
N LYS A 34 11.54 -4.47 23.83
CA LYS A 34 12.25 -5.72 23.55
C LYS A 34 11.50 -6.61 22.55
N SER A 35 10.16 -6.52 22.54
CA SER A 35 9.32 -7.24 21.58
C SER A 35 9.33 -6.57 20.19
N MET A 36 9.35 -5.25 20.13
CA MET A 36 9.50 -4.49 18.88
C MET A 36 10.86 -4.77 18.20
N ARG A 37 11.96 -4.73 18.96
CA ARG A 37 13.29 -4.99 18.41
C ARG A 37 13.44 -6.42 17.85
N ARG A 38 12.78 -7.43 18.45
CA ARG A 38 12.81 -8.81 17.94
C ARG A 38 11.99 -9.00 16.66
N ARG A 39 10.91 -8.22 16.44
CA ARG A 39 10.10 -8.30 15.22
C ARG A 39 10.74 -7.56 14.04
N PHE A 40 11.44 -6.45 14.29
CA PHE A 40 12.09 -5.66 13.23
C PHE A 40 13.45 -6.20 12.76
N PHE A 41 14.13 -7.03 13.58
CA PHE A 41 15.48 -7.51 13.28
C PHE A 41 15.60 -9.04 13.31
N SER A 42 14.51 -9.80 13.22
CA SER A 42 14.64 -11.25 13.01
C SER A 42 15.07 -11.47 11.55
N PRO A 43 16.23 -12.12 11.31
CA PRO A 43 16.63 -12.45 9.95
C PRO A 43 15.56 -13.36 9.34
N LEU A 44 15.16 -13.07 8.11
CA LEU A 44 14.30 -13.95 7.32
C LEU A 44 14.91 -15.35 7.33
N PRO A 45 14.14 -16.41 7.60
CA PRO A 45 14.67 -17.77 7.52
C PRO A 45 15.26 -17.99 6.12
N ALA A 46 16.46 -18.55 6.06
CA ALA A 46 17.28 -18.68 4.84
C ALA A 46 16.49 -19.17 3.61
N GLY A 47 15.50 -20.03 3.80
CA GLY A 47 14.62 -20.51 2.74
C GLY A 47 13.71 -19.44 2.12
N ARG A 48 13.30 -18.41 2.88
CA ARG A 48 12.48 -17.29 2.34
C ARG A 48 13.33 -16.26 1.63
N ALA A 49 14.53 -16.00 2.12
CA ALA A 49 15.50 -15.15 1.42
C ALA A 49 15.94 -15.76 0.09
N ALA A 50 16.13 -17.08 0.04
CA ALA A 50 16.45 -17.81 -1.19
C ALA A 50 15.31 -17.78 -2.22
N LEU A 51 14.04 -17.85 -1.79
CA LEU A 51 12.88 -17.73 -2.66
C LEU A 51 12.73 -16.32 -3.26
N VAL A 52 12.98 -15.28 -2.49
CA VAL A 52 12.98 -13.89 -2.97
C VAL A 52 14.15 -13.65 -3.93
N ALA A 53 15.35 -14.16 -3.62
CA ALA A 53 16.51 -14.08 -4.50
C ALA A 53 16.31 -14.87 -5.80
N LEU A 54 15.68 -16.05 -5.74
CA LEU A 54 15.33 -16.84 -6.92
C LEU A 54 14.28 -16.16 -7.79
N ALA A 55 13.28 -15.50 -7.19
CA ALA A 55 12.30 -14.70 -7.91
C ALA A 55 12.93 -13.49 -8.61
N MET A 56 13.92 -12.83 -7.98
CA MET A 56 14.67 -11.73 -8.60
C MET A 56 15.61 -12.20 -9.73
N LEU A 57 16.20 -13.40 -9.60
CA LEU A 57 17.05 -13.98 -10.65
C LEU A 57 16.23 -14.44 -11.88
N LEU A 58 15.00 -14.89 -11.68
CA LEU A 58 14.09 -15.27 -12.78
C LEU A 58 13.51 -14.03 -13.51
N GLY A 59 13.46 -12.85 -12.86
CA GLY A 59 13.06 -11.59 -13.49
C GLY A 59 14.11 -10.92 -14.37
N GLY A 60 15.39 -11.34 -14.27
CA GLY A 60 16.51 -10.69 -14.94
C GLY A 60 16.69 -10.99 -16.45
N CYS A 61 15.95 -11.92 -17.02
CA CYS A 61 16.14 -12.37 -18.43
C CYS A 61 15.09 -11.86 -19.42
N ALA A 62 14.19 -10.94 -19.04
CA ALA A 62 13.12 -10.47 -19.91
C ALA A 62 13.37 -9.12 -20.59
N ASN A 63 14.63 -8.74 -20.84
CA ASN A 63 14.94 -7.50 -21.52
C ASN A 63 15.60 -7.71 -22.89
N THR A 64 14.91 -8.47 -23.76
CA THR A 64 15.11 -8.34 -25.21
C THR A 64 13.78 -7.87 -25.79
N ALA A 65 13.57 -6.56 -25.76
CA ALA A 65 12.52 -5.91 -26.55
C ALA A 65 12.90 -6.06 -28.01
N THR A 66 12.43 -7.12 -28.67
CA THR A 66 12.30 -7.16 -30.12
C THR A 66 11.24 -6.12 -30.49
N VAL A 67 11.67 -5.08 -31.20
CA VAL A 67 10.80 -4.14 -31.90
C VAL A 67 9.97 -4.94 -32.89
N GLY A 68 8.71 -5.17 -32.58
CA GLY A 68 7.77 -5.94 -33.41
C GLY A 68 6.65 -6.53 -32.57
N SER A 69 5.49 -5.84 -32.52
CA SER A 69 4.26 -6.25 -31.82
C SER A 69 4.44 -6.56 -30.32
N THR A 70 4.71 -5.55 -29.54
CA THR A 70 4.60 -5.67 -28.09
C THR A 70 3.12 -5.72 -27.71
N SER A 71 2.59 -6.92 -27.49
CA SER A 71 1.37 -7.05 -26.72
C SER A 71 1.60 -6.32 -25.40
N PRO A 72 0.75 -5.37 -25.00
CA PRO A 72 0.90 -4.65 -23.73
C PRO A 72 0.80 -5.59 -22.51
N ASP A 73 0.57 -6.87 -22.72
CA ASP A 73 0.43 -7.92 -21.73
C ASP A 73 1.20 -9.19 -22.16
N PRO A 74 2.50 -9.29 -21.85
CA PRO A 74 3.31 -10.45 -22.19
C PRO A 74 2.88 -11.73 -21.46
N TRP A 75 2.08 -11.60 -20.37
CA TRP A 75 1.59 -12.73 -19.58
C TRP A 75 0.09 -12.97 -19.74
N GLU A 76 -0.49 -12.49 -20.82
CA GLU A 76 -1.92 -12.59 -21.10
C GLU A 76 -2.48 -14.03 -20.95
N PRO A 77 -1.84 -15.11 -21.43
CA PRO A 77 -2.37 -16.47 -21.25
C PRO A 77 -2.52 -16.86 -19.77
N PHE A 78 -1.52 -16.51 -18.94
CA PHE A 78 -1.57 -16.73 -17.50
C PHE A 78 -2.62 -15.84 -16.84
N ASN A 79 -2.62 -14.56 -17.16
CA ASN A 79 -3.54 -13.58 -16.59
C ASN A 79 -5.00 -13.93 -16.88
N ARG A 80 -5.31 -14.46 -18.09
CA ARG A 80 -6.66 -14.93 -18.44
C ARG A 80 -7.11 -16.12 -17.61
N VAL A 81 -6.20 -17.06 -17.27
CA VAL A 81 -6.50 -18.18 -16.38
C VAL A 81 -6.86 -17.69 -14.99
N VAL A 82 -6.03 -16.80 -14.43
CA VAL A 82 -6.28 -16.22 -13.10
C VAL A 82 -7.54 -15.35 -13.09
N TYR A 83 -7.77 -14.57 -14.15
CA TYR A 83 -9.02 -13.82 -14.33
C TYR A 83 -10.24 -14.75 -14.32
N GLY A 84 -10.23 -15.84 -15.07
CA GLY A 84 -11.31 -16.84 -15.10
C GLY A 84 -11.56 -17.48 -13.74
N PHE A 85 -10.49 -17.75 -12.98
CA PHE A 85 -10.60 -18.22 -11.61
C PHE A 85 -11.28 -17.16 -10.71
N ASN A 86 -10.81 -15.91 -10.73
CA ASN A 86 -11.38 -14.81 -9.96
C ASN A 86 -12.85 -14.56 -10.30
N ASP A 87 -13.20 -14.57 -11.59
CA ASP A 87 -14.56 -14.40 -12.08
C ASP A 87 -15.49 -15.57 -11.65
N THR A 88 -14.96 -16.79 -11.62
CA THR A 88 -15.71 -17.95 -11.11
C THR A 88 -15.98 -17.80 -9.61
N VAL A 89 -14.99 -17.42 -8.81
CA VAL A 89 -15.15 -17.16 -7.38
C VAL A 89 -16.11 -16.00 -7.12
N ASP A 90 -16.00 -14.92 -7.91
CA ASP A 90 -16.92 -13.78 -7.81
C ASP A 90 -18.36 -14.21 -8.04
N ARG A 91 -18.63 -14.88 -9.17
CA ARG A 91 -19.99 -15.35 -9.52
C ARG A 91 -20.55 -16.36 -8.53
N ALA A 92 -19.73 -17.29 -8.05
CA ALA A 92 -20.18 -18.35 -7.15
C ALA A 92 -20.36 -17.88 -5.70
N ALA A 93 -19.54 -16.96 -5.21
CA ALA A 93 -19.51 -16.58 -3.81
C ALA A 93 -19.61 -15.08 -3.57
N LEU A 94 -18.68 -14.28 -4.08
CA LEU A 94 -18.54 -12.88 -3.66
C LEU A 94 -19.73 -12.02 -4.13
N ARG A 95 -20.15 -12.17 -5.38
CA ARG A 95 -21.29 -11.43 -5.97
C ARG A 95 -22.63 -11.73 -5.28
N PRO A 96 -23.03 -13.00 -5.00
CA PRO A 96 -24.24 -13.29 -4.23
C PRO A 96 -24.22 -12.67 -2.83
N VAL A 97 -23.09 -12.79 -2.11
CA VAL A 97 -22.92 -12.23 -0.77
C VAL A 97 -22.97 -10.68 -0.82
N ALA A 98 -22.28 -10.05 -1.76
CA ALA A 98 -22.31 -8.60 -1.95
C ALA A 98 -23.72 -8.09 -2.33
N SER A 99 -24.47 -8.84 -3.12
CA SER A 99 -25.87 -8.54 -3.45
C SER A 99 -26.77 -8.64 -2.23
N GLY A 100 -26.59 -9.67 -1.39
CA GLY A 100 -27.27 -9.82 -0.11
C GLY A 100 -26.94 -8.68 0.84
N TYR A 101 -25.67 -8.34 1.00
CA TYR A 101 -25.18 -7.22 1.78
C TYR A 101 -25.83 -5.89 1.34
N ARG A 102 -25.90 -5.64 0.03
CA ARG A 102 -26.54 -4.43 -0.54
C ARG A 102 -28.05 -4.38 -0.32
N LYS A 103 -28.73 -5.53 -0.30
CA LYS A 103 -30.17 -5.62 -0.03
C LYS A 103 -30.52 -5.40 1.45
N ILE A 104 -29.68 -5.91 2.35
CA ILE A 104 -29.93 -5.87 3.81
C ILE A 104 -29.52 -4.51 4.38
N LEU A 105 -28.36 -3.97 3.98
CA LEU A 105 -27.83 -2.73 4.54
C LEU A 105 -28.24 -1.50 3.71
N PRO A 106 -28.88 -0.52 4.33
CA PRO A 106 -29.19 0.76 3.66
C PRO A 106 -27.90 1.49 3.28
N LEU A 107 -28.00 2.39 2.30
CA LEU A 107 -26.86 3.13 1.77
C LEU A 107 -26.05 3.85 2.88
N ALA A 108 -26.72 4.41 3.87
CA ALA A 108 -26.07 5.08 5.00
C ALA A 108 -25.14 4.14 5.77
N ALA A 109 -25.60 2.91 6.11
CA ALA A 109 -24.78 1.92 6.80
C ALA A 109 -23.59 1.46 5.96
N ARG A 110 -23.78 1.26 4.65
CA ARG A 110 -22.67 0.90 3.74
C ARG A 110 -21.64 2.04 3.62
N ARG A 111 -22.09 3.30 3.59
CA ARG A 111 -21.18 4.45 3.65
C ARG A 111 -20.35 4.47 4.93
N THR A 112 -20.95 4.15 6.07
CA THR A 112 -20.24 4.03 7.35
C THR A 112 -19.14 2.97 7.29
N VAL A 113 -19.42 1.80 6.70
CA VAL A 113 -18.41 0.75 6.49
C VAL A 113 -17.29 1.22 5.57
N GLY A 114 -17.64 1.83 4.43
CA GLY A 114 -16.64 2.37 3.49
C GLY A 114 -15.77 3.47 4.11
N ASN A 115 -16.36 4.39 4.87
CA ASN A 115 -15.65 5.45 5.58
C ASN A 115 -14.67 4.88 6.61
N PHE A 116 -15.09 3.89 7.38
CA PHE A 116 -14.21 3.19 8.33
C PHE A 116 -12.99 2.60 7.63
N PHE A 117 -13.15 1.89 6.52
CA PHE A 117 -12.03 1.33 5.76
C PHE A 117 -11.16 2.40 5.10
N ASN A 118 -11.73 3.50 4.63
CA ASN A 118 -10.96 4.64 4.13
C ASN A 118 -10.13 5.28 5.25
N ASN A 119 -10.71 5.46 6.45
CA ASN A 119 -9.99 6.00 7.60
C ASN A 119 -8.85 5.07 8.05
N LEU A 120 -9.07 3.77 8.03
CA LEU A 120 -8.07 2.77 8.38
C LEU A 120 -6.88 2.75 7.38
N ARG A 121 -7.10 3.19 6.15
CA ARG A 121 -6.06 3.31 5.11
C ARG A 121 -5.23 4.60 5.21
N LEU A 122 -5.71 5.65 5.90
CA LEU A 122 -5.01 6.94 5.99
C LEU A 122 -3.56 6.85 6.49
N PRO A 123 -3.19 6.00 7.48
CA PRO A 123 -1.79 5.84 7.85
C PRO A 123 -0.89 5.42 6.67
N THR A 124 -1.38 4.52 5.80
CA THR A 124 -0.66 4.13 4.58
C THR A 124 -0.51 5.32 3.63
N THR A 125 -1.59 6.07 3.39
CA THR A 125 -1.58 7.28 2.55
C THR A 125 -0.57 8.30 3.08
N ILE A 126 -0.62 8.66 4.36
CA ILE A 126 0.29 9.62 5.01
C ILE A 126 1.76 9.21 4.85
N ILE A 127 2.08 7.93 5.05
CA ILE A 127 3.45 7.43 4.89
C ILE A 127 3.90 7.58 3.44
N ASN A 128 3.04 7.26 2.47
CA ASN A 128 3.38 7.38 1.05
C ASN A 128 3.51 8.84 0.62
N ASP A 129 2.68 9.76 1.11
CA ASP A 129 2.85 11.19 0.91
C ASP A 129 4.22 11.68 1.38
N LEU A 130 4.64 11.27 2.59
CA LEU A 130 5.95 11.63 3.13
C LEU A 130 7.09 11.04 2.30
N LEU A 131 6.98 9.78 1.84
CA LEU A 131 7.97 9.13 0.99
C LEU A 131 8.07 9.78 -0.39
N GLN A 132 7.01 10.44 -0.86
CA GLN A 132 6.94 11.20 -2.10
C GLN A 132 7.33 12.69 -1.91
N GLY A 133 7.63 13.12 -0.68
CA GLY A 133 7.97 14.51 -0.37
C GLY A 133 6.77 15.46 -0.30
N LYS A 134 5.54 14.95 -0.27
CA LYS A 134 4.29 15.73 -0.22
C LYS A 134 3.89 16.08 1.22
N SER A 135 4.73 16.81 1.94
CA SER A 135 4.53 17.11 3.37
C SER A 135 3.22 17.83 3.68
N ASP A 136 2.76 18.74 2.82
CA ASP A 136 1.49 19.46 3.00
C ASP A 136 0.28 18.54 2.82
N GLN A 137 0.36 17.57 1.91
CA GLN A 137 -0.69 16.58 1.72
C GLN A 137 -0.71 15.60 2.90
N ALA A 138 0.46 15.09 3.30
CA ALA A 138 0.60 14.25 4.50
C ALA A 138 -0.01 14.91 5.75
N ARG A 139 0.20 16.22 5.94
CA ARG A 139 -0.40 16.99 7.03
C ARG A 139 -1.93 17.00 6.92
N ARG A 140 -2.49 17.30 5.75
CA ARG A 140 -3.96 17.28 5.53
C ARG A 140 -4.56 15.91 5.79
N ASP A 141 -3.91 14.84 5.35
CA ASP A 141 -4.38 13.48 5.56
C ASP A 141 -4.24 13.03 7.02
N PHE A 142 -3.22 13.52 7.73
CA PHE A 142 -3.12 13.34 9.18
C PHE A 142 -4.24 14.07 9.93
N GLU A 143 -4.52 15.32 9.58
CA GLU A 143 -5.65 16.08 10.14
C GLU A 143 -6.98 15.37 9.87
N ARG A 144 -7.17 14.84 8.66
CA ARG A 144 -8.30 13.99 8.31
C ARG A 144 -8.42 12.77 9.21
N LEU A 145 -7.30 12.05 9.41
CA LEU A 145 -7.25 10.88 10.29
C LEU A 145 -7.70 11.23 11.72
N VAL A 146 -7.17 12.32 12.27
CA VAL A 146 -7.51 12.78 13.63
C VAL A 146 -8.99 13.14 13.74
N ILE A 147 -9.51 13.96 12.83
CA ILE A 147 -10.90 14.40 12.82
C ILE A 147 -11.86 13.22 12.67
N ASN A 148 -11.62 12.35 11.68
CA ASN A 148 -12.51 11.23 11.44
C ASN A 148 -12.43 10.17 12.53
N THR A 149 -11.26 9.99 13.15
CA THR A 149 -11.13 9.04 14.27
C THR A 149 -11.81 9.55 15.54
N THR A 150 -11.71 10.85 15.84
CA THR A 150 -12.28 11.46 17.06
C THR A 150 -13.74 11.86 16.86
N LEU A 151 -14.02 12.81 15.98
CA LEU A 151 -15.37 13.34 15.72
C LEU A 151 -16.20 12.41 14.83
N GLY A 152 -15.54 11.64 13.96
CA GLY A 152 -16.19 10.69 13.05
C GLY A 152 -16.38 9.28 13.62
N LEU A 153 -16.23 9.06 14.94
CA LEU A 153 -16.40 7.75 15.61
C LEU A 153 -15.57 6.66 14.94
N LEU A 154 -14.23 6.75 15.06
CA LEU A 154 -13.25 5.85 14.44
C LEU A 154 -13.35 5.79 12.92
N GLY A 155 -13.75 6.90 12.27
CA GLY A 155 -13.88 6.99 10.83
C GLY A 155 -15.23 6.47 10.28
N SER A 156 -16.20 6.15 11.13
CA SER A 156 -17.56 5.77 10.69
C SER A 156 -18.26 6.90 9.93
N PHE A 157 -17.97 8.14 10.28
CA PHE A 157 -18.46 9.34 9.61
C PHE A 157 -17.28 10.13 9.03
N ASP A 158 -17.40 10.53 7.76
CA ASP A 158 -16.38 11.35 7.10
C ASP A 158 -16.62 12.84 7.38
N VAL A 159 -16.32 13.26 8.61
CA VAL A 159 -16.47 14.64 9.07
C VAL A 159 -15.51 15.57 8.33
N ALA A 160 -14.30 15.10 8.06
CA ALA A 160 -13.28 15.88 7.35
C ALA A 160 -13.73 16.29 5.94
N ALA A 161 -14.44 15.41 5.20
CA ALA A 161 -15.01 15.76 3.91
C ALA A 161 -16.04 16.90 4.01
N SER A 162 -16.86 16.94 5.07
CA SER A 162 -17.81 18.02 5.30
C SER A 162 -17.15 19.37 5.64
N LEU A 163 -15.88 19.33 6.07
CA LEU A 163 -15.05 20.52 6.32
C LEU A 163 -14.25 20.96 5.07
N GLY A 164 -14.48 20.32 3.91
CA GLY A 164 -13.83 20.69 2.65
C GLY A 164 -12.50 19.95 2.39
N TRP A 165 -12.19 18.91 3.16
CA TRP A 165 -10.99 18.09 2.97
C TRP A 165 -11.37 16.78 2.26
N PRO A 166 -11.16 16.67 0.93
CA PRO A 166 -11.52 15.49 0.16
C PRO A 166 -10.67 14.29 0.54
N LEU A 167 -11.19 13.08 0.28
CA LEU A 167 -10.43 11.85 0.44
C LEU A 167 -9.33 11.79 -0.61
N HIS A 168 -8.10 11.69 -0.16
CA HIS A 168 -6.92 11.43 -0.95
C HIS A 168 -6.43 10.00 -0.71
N LYS A 169 -5.82 9.38 -1.72
CA LYS A 169 -5.33 7.99 -1.63
C LYS A 169 -3.97 7.88 -2.28
N GLU A 170 -3.01 7.44 -1.50
CA GLU A 170 -1.69 7.06 -1.97
C GLU A 170 -1.35 5.63 -1.55
N ASP A 171 -0.50 4.99 -2.33
CA ASP A 171 0.00 3.64 -2.06
C ASP A 171 1.49 3.50 -2.45
N TYR A 172 2.08 2.38 -2.06
CA TYR A 172 3.51 2.15 -2.33
C TYR A 172 3.83 1.96 -3.81
N GLY A 173 2.88 1.49 -4.63
CA GLY A 173 3.07 1.41 -6.08
C GLY A 173 3.16 2.79 -6.72
N GLN A 174 2.36 3.78 -6.25
CA GLN A 174 2.47 5.19 -6.65
C GLN A 174 3.81 5.77 -6.18
N THR A 175 4.21 5.51 -4.95
CA THR A 175 5.51 5.95 -4.41
C THR A 175 6.69 5.41 -5.25
N LEU A 176 6.65 4.12 -5.59
CA LEU A 176 7.66 3.53 -6.47
C LEU A 176 7.67 4.17 -7.86
N ALA A 177 6.48 4.54 -8.39
CA ALA A 177 6.39 5.26 -9.66
C ALA A 177 7.03 6.65 -9.59
N VAL A 178 6.76 7.42 -8.53
CA VAL A 178 7.40 8.73 -8.27
C VAL A 178 8.92 8.59 -8.17
N TRP A 179 9.42 7.48 -7.63
CA TRP A 179 10.85 7.17 -7.60
C TRP A 179 11.42 6.65 -8.92
N GLY A 180 10.61 6.61 -10.00
CA GLY A 180 11.04 6.22 -11.35
C GLY A 180 11.04 4.70 -11.58
N VAL A 181 10.45 3.88 -10.71
CA VAL A 181 10.32 2.43 -10.94
C VAL A 181 9.25 2.19 -12.01
N PRO A 182 9.58 1.53 -13.13
CA PRO A 182 8.61 1.23 -14.18
C PRO A 182 7.51 0.29 -13.68
N SER A 183 6.32 0.36 -14.29
CA SER A 183 5.17 -0.49 -13.90
C SER A 183 5.44 -1.99 -14.06
N GLY A 184 6.34 -2.34 -15.00
CA GLY A 184 6.53 -3.74 -15.38
C GLY A 184 5.30 -4.35 -16.07
N PRO A 185 5.27 -5.68 -16.28
CA PRO A 185 4.15 -6.35 -16.93
C PRO A 185 2.86 -6.24 -16.11
N TYR A 186 1.74 -6.24 -16.84
CA TYR A 186 0.41 -6.38 -16.24
C TYR A 186 0.24 -7.78 -15.64
N LEU A 187 -0.43 -7.86 -14.50
CA LEU A 187 -0.67 -9.08 -13.74
C LEU A 187 -2.11 -9.12 -13.25
N VAL A 188 -2.69 -10.32 -13.24
CA VAL A 188 -3.91 -10.58 -12.48
C VAL A 188 -3.56 -11.43 -11.27
N LEU A 189 -3.81 -10.89 -10.07
CA LEU A 189 -3.51 -11.58 -8.82
C LEU A 189 -4.73 -12.39 -8.37
N PRO A 190 -4.54 -13.65 -7.90
CA PRO A 190 -5.63 -14.42 -7.32
C PRO A 190 -6.31 -13.67 -6.19
N PHE A 191 -7.64 -13.58 -6.21
CA PHE A 191 -8.52 -12.87 -5.28
C PHE A 191 -8.36 -11.33 -5.23
N LEU A 192 -7.21 -10.78 -5.63
CA LEU A 192 -6.92 -9.35 -5.56
C LEU A 192 -7.26 -8.62 -6.88
N GLY A 193 -7.29 -9.34 -8.00
CA GLY A 193 -7.64 -8.78 -9.31
C GLY A 193 -6.47 -8.13 -10.06
N PRO A 194 -6.75 -7.11 -10.90
CA PRO A 194 -5.77 -6.49 -11.77
C PRO A 194 -4.69 -5.74 -10.99
N SER A 195 -3.45 -5.83 -11.46
CA SER A 195 -2.26 -5.20 -10.89
C SER A 195 -1.18 -5.01 -11.96
N THR A 196 -0.05 -4.41 -11.59
CA THR A 196 1.22 -4.48 -12.31
C THR A 196 2.29 -5.10 -11.42
N ALA A 197 3.44 -5.47 -11.98
CA ALA A 197 4.53 -6.02 -11.18
C ALA A 197 4.97 -5.05 -10.08
N ARG A 198 5.10 -3.75 -10.40
CA ARG A 198 5.41 -2.69 -9.42
C ARG A 198 4.35 -2.59 -8.33
N ASP A 199 3.08 -2.54 -8.72
CA ASP A 199 1.97 -2.33 -7.78
C ASP A 199 1.80 -3.56 -6.87
N ALA A 200 1.95 -4.77 -7.41
CA ALA A 200 1.95 -6.01 -6.62
C ALA A 200 3.09 -6.02 -5.57
N LEU A 201 4.29 -5.55 -5.93
CA LEU A 201 5.39 -5.39 -4.98
C LEU A 201 5.08 -4.31 -3.94
N GLY A 202 4.43 -3.23 -4.33
CA GLY A 202 3.99 -2.15 -3.44
C GLY A 202 2.93 -2.58 -2.42
N GLU A 203 2.08 -3.55 -2.73
CA GLU A 203 1.06 -4.06 -1.79
C GLU A 203 1.68 -4.79 -0.57
N LEU A 204 2.85 -5.42 -0.71
CA LEU A 204 3.48 -6.20 0.37
C LEU A 204 3.78 -5.38 1.63
N PRO A 205 4.42 -4.18 1.56
CA PRO A 205 4.64 -3.33 2.73
C PRO A 205 3.32 -2.82 3.32
N GLY A 206 2.37 -2.42 2.46
CA GLY A 206 1.08 -1.89 2.87
C GLY A 206 0.27 -2.85 3.72
N ALA A 207 0.18 -4.10 3.29
CA ALA A 207 -0.59 -5.12 4.00
C ALA A 207 0.03 -5.51 5.36
N TYR A 208 1.35 -5.39 5.54
CA TYR A 208 2.04 -5.90 6.72
C TYR A 208 2.41 -4.81 7.73
N TYR A 209 2.89 -3.65 7.28
CA TYR A 209 3.51 -2.66 8.16
C TYR A 209 2.62 -1.46 8.47
N THR A 210 1.70 -1.10 7.60
CA THR A 210 0.96 0.16 7.73
C THR A 210 -0.52 0.00 8.07
N ASP A 211 -1.03 -1.23 8.09
CA ASP A 211 -2.36 -1.49 8.62
C ASP A 211 -2.31 -1.53 10.16
N PRO A 212 -2.91 -0.53 10.84
CA PRO A 212 -2.77 -0.39 12.30
C PRO A 212 -3.39 -1.54 13.09
N LEU A 213 -4.32 -2.30 12.50
CA LEU A 213 -5.00 -3.41 13.18
C LEU A 213 -4.28 -4.76 13.00
N THR A 214 -3.41 -4.91 12.01
CA THR A 214 -2.76 -6.20 11.73
C THR A 214 -1.97 -6.76 12.92
N SER A 215 -1.42 -5.89 13.78
CA SER A 215 -0.67 -6.31 14.97
C SER A 215 -1.54 -6.51 16.22
N LEU A 216 -2.78 -6.06 16.20
CA LEU A 216 -3.70 -6.09 17.34
C LEU A 216 -4.74 -7.21 17.21
N GLU A 217 -5.05 -7.62 16.00
CA GLU A 217 -6.09 -8.61 15.73
C GLU A 217 -5.54 -10.04 15.74
N ASN A 218 -6.41 -10.99 16.10
CA ASN A 218 -6.16 -12.40 15.84
C ASN A 218 -6.46 -12.75 14.36
N PRO A 219 -5.97 -13.89 13.84
CA PRO A 219 -6.15 -14.26 12.43
C PRO A 219 -7.62 -14.30 11.97
N THR A 220 -8.55 -14.66 12.85
CA THR A 220 -9.98 -14.71 12.52
C THR A 220 -10.56 -13.31 12.33
N ALA A 221 -10.25 -12.37 13.23
CA ALA A 221 -10.69 -10.99 13.11
C ALA A 221 -10.11 -10.32 11.86
N THR A 222 -8.83 -10.57 11.57
CA THR A 222 -8.17 -10.11 10.35
C THR A 222 -8.88 -10.65 9.10
N PHE A 223 -9.17 -11.96 9.07
CA PHE A 223 -9.91 -12.58 7.95
C PHE A 223 -11.29 -11.96 7.77
N LEU A 224 -12.06 -11.79 8.84
CA LEU A 224 -13.40 -11.20 8.79
C LEU A 224 -13.36 -9.75 8.29
N ARG A 225 -12.39 -8.97 8.73
CA ARG A 225 -12.20 -7.58 8.32
C ARG A 225 -11.89 -7.46 6.81
N TYR A 226 -10.94 -8.26 6.30
CA TYR A 226 -10.63 -8.27 4.87
C TYR A 226 -11.81 -8.79 4.03
N SER A 227 -12.54 -9.80 4.53
CA SER A 227 -13.74 -10.31 3.86
C SER A 227 -14.84 -9.24 3.79
N LEU A 228 -15.11 -8.52 4.88
CA LEU A 228 -16.09 -7.44 4.89
C LEU A 228 -15.68 -6.30 3.93
N ARG A 229 -14.39 -5.95 3.91
CA ARG A 229 -13.86 -4.95 2.95
C ARG A 229 -14.07 -5.39 1.50
N ALA A 230 -13.79 -6.66 1.18
CA ALA A 230 -14.00 -7.20 -0.17
C ALA A 230 -15.48 -7.21 -0.56
N ILE A 231 -16.38 -7.59 0.37
CA ILE A 231 -17.82 -7.60 0.15
C ILE A 231 -18.33 -6.18 -0.09
N ASP A 232 -17.92 -5.20 0.73
CA ASP A 232 -18.31 -3.80 0.58
C ASP A 232 -17.82 -3.21 -0.75
N ALA A 233 -16.55 -3.44 -1.08
CA ALA A 233 -15.96 -3.01 -2.35
C ALA A 233 -16.71 -3.61 -3.55
N ARG A 234 -17.03 -4.92 -3.51
CA ARG A 234 -17.79 -5.59 -4.58
C ARG A 234 -19.23 -5.10 -4.67
N ALA A 235 -19.88 -4.82 -3.53
CA ALA A 235 -21.24 -4.28 -3.48
C ALA A 235 -21.33 -2.89 -4.17
N ASN A 236 -20.29 -2.08 -4.08
CA ASN A 236 -20.21 -0.78 -4.75
C ASN A 236 -19.96 -0.90 -6.27
N LEU A 237 -19.52 -2.06 -6.76
CA LEU A 237 -19.27 -2.32 -8.19
C LEU A 237 -20.42 -3.06 -8.88
N LEU A 238 -21.45 -3.50 -8.16
CA LEU A 238 -22.56 -4.28 -8.74
C LEU A 238 -23.31 -3.57 -9.88
N ASP A 239 -23.34 -2.24 -9.87
CA ASP A 239 -24.01 -1.43 -10.90
C ASP A 239 -23.20 -1.42 -12.23
N LEU A 240 -21.94 -1.82 -12.21
CA LEU A 240 -21.09 -1.97 -13.40
C LEU A 240 -21.22 -3.36 -14.06
N ASP A 241 -21.83 -4.34 -13.38
CA ASP A 241 -21.99 -5.68 -13.91
C ASP A 241 -22.67 -5.75 -15.29
N PRO A 242 -23.75 -4.97 -15.57
CA PRO A 242 -24.37 -4.96 -16.89
C PRO A 242 -23.43 -4.45 -17.99
N ILE A 243 -22.58 -3.46 -17.65
CA ILE A 243 -21.59 -2.90 -18.60
C ILE A 243 -20.54 -3.97 -18.93
N LEU A 244 -20.04 -4.65 -17.89
CA LEU A 244 -19.03 -5.70 -18.05
C LEU A 244 -19.58 -6.89 -18.88
N GLN A 245 -20.83 -7.28 -18.65
CA GLN A 245 -21.48 -8.38 -19.37
C GLN A 245 -21.73 -8.08 -20.86
N GLN A 246 -21.77 -6.82 -21.27
CA GLN A 246 -21.94 -6.39 -22.65
C GLN A 246 -20.62 -6.31 -23.43
N GLN A 247 -19.48 -6.46 -22.74
CA GLN A 247 -18.18 -6.41 -23.40
C GLN A 247 -17.91 -7.70 -24.20
N LEU A 248 -17.37 -7.55 -25.40
CA LEU A 248 -16.93 -8.67 -26.22
C LEU A 248 -15.82 -9.47 -25.53
N ASP A 249 -14.89 -8.77 -24.87
CA ASP A 249 -13.82 -9.36 -24.07
C ASP A 249 -13.74 -8.63 -22.71
N PRO A 250 -14.40 -9.18 -21.66
CA PRO A 250 -14.39 -8.58 -20.33
C PRO A 250 -12.98 -8.49 -19.71
N TYR A 251 -12.08 -9.42 -20.06
CA TYR A 251 -10.71 -9.39 -19.58
C TYR A 251 -9.98 -8.15 -20.10
N LEU A 252 -10.02 -7.90 -21.40
CA LEU A 252 -9.39 -6.71 -22.01
C LEU A 252 -10.00 -5.43 -21.46
N PHE A 253 -11.33 -5.38 -21.31
CA PHE A 253 -12.00 -4.21 -20.73
C PHE A 253 -11.49 -3.88 -19.32
N ILE A 254 -11.38 -4.89 -18.44
CA ILE A 254 -10.90 -4.70 -17.07
C ILE A 254 -9.42 -4.29 -17.05
N ARG A 255 -8.59 -4.90 -17.93
CA ARG A 255 -7.18 -4.53 -18.07
C ARG A 255 -7.02 -3.07 -18.42
N GLU A 256 -7.68 -2.62 -19.48
CA GLU A 256 -7.58 -1.24 -19.95
C GLU A 256 -8.12 -0.24 -18.92
N ALA A 257 -9.28 -0.55 -18.30
CA ALA A 257 -9.86 0.28 -17.25
C ALA A 257 -8.91 0.42 -16.05
N TYR A 258 -8.24 -0.67 -15.66
CA TYR A 258 -7.24 -0.63 -14.59
C TYR A 258 -6.03 0.21 -14.97
N LEU A 259 -5.45 -0.01 -16.15
CA LEU A 259 -4.26 0.70 -16.61
C LEU A 259 -4.52 2.20 -16.76
N GLN A 260 -5.66 2.59 -17.34
CA GLN A 260 -6.04 4.01 -17.47
C GLN A 260 -6.23 4.68 -16.11
N LYS A 261 -6.97 4.03 -15.19
CA LYS A 261 -7.16 4.52 -13.83
C LYS A 261 -5.82 4.66 -13.12
N ARG A 262 -4.98 3.63 -13.20
CA ARG A 262 -3.68 3.61 -12.54
C ARG A 262 -2.74 4.68 -13.08
N TRP A 263 -2.76 4.89 -14.39
CA TRP A 263 -2.02 5.97 -15.03
C TRP A 263 -2.45 7.35 -14.51
N ALA A 264 -3.76 7.59 -14.41
CA ALA A 264 -4.27 8.84 -13.86
C ALA A 264 -3.83 9.06 -12.39
N GLU A 265 -3.91 8.04 -11.55
CA GLU A 265 -3.44 8.09 -10.15
C GLU A 265 -1.94 8.42 -10.06
N ILE A 266 -1.12 7.82 -10.91
CA ILE A 266 0.33 8.05 -10.94
C ILE A 266 0.67 9.47 -11.39
N LEU A 267 -0.03 9.99 -12.40
CA LEU A 267 0.14 11.39 -12.85
C LEU A 267 -0.25 12.38 -11.75
N GLU A 268 -1.36 12.12 -11.05
CA GLU A 268 -1.80 12.93 -9.91
C GLU A 268 -0.76 12.90 -8.76
N SER A 269 -0.07 11.77 -8.59
CA SER A 269 1.03 11.63 -7.64
C SER A 269 2.29 12.41 -8.02
N GLY A 270 2.36 12.96 -9.24
CA GLY A 270 3.51 13.74 -9.72
C GLY A 270 4.70 12.90 -10.16
N ALA A 271 4.47 11.64 -10.56
CA ALA A 271 5.50 10.82 -11.16
C ALA A 271 6.02 11.46 -12.48
N PRO A 272 7.33 11.36 -12.76
CA PRO A 272 7.86 11.85 -14.03
C PRO A 272 7.21 11.09 -15.19
N LEU A 273 6.84 11.82 -16.25
CA LEU A 273 6.40 11.20 -17.49
C LEU A 273 7.58 10.37 -18.02
N VAL A 274 7.40 9.06 -18.05
CA VAL A 274 8.41 8.17 -18.61
C VAL A 274 8.49 8.44 -20.13
N ASP A 275 9.69 8.48 -20.69
CA ASP A 275 9.99 8.84 -22.09
C ASP A 275 9.13 8.13 -23.15
N SER A 276 8.51 7.00 -22.80
CA SER A 276 7.56 6.29 -23.67
C SER A 276 6.33 7.10 -24.08
N VAL A 277 5.91 8.08 -23.28
CA VAL A 277 4.78 8.97 -23.65
C VAL A 277 5.27 10.08 -24.57
N ILE A 278 6.49 10.56 -24.34
CA ILE A 278 7.15 11.55 -25.22
C ILE A 278 7.41 10.93 -26.58
N ASP A 279 7.75 9.64 -26.64
CA ASP A 279 7.96 8.94 -27.92
C ASP A 279 6.65 8.70 -28.68
N ILE A 280 5.55 8.37 -28.00
CA ILE A 280 4.22 8.25 -28.62
C ILE A 280 3.73 9.63 -29.12
N GLU A 281 3.95 10.69 -28.34
CA GLU A 281 3.60 12.04 -28.76
C GLU A 281 4.42 12.48 -29.97
N LYS A 282 5.71 12.15 -30.03
CA LYS A 282 6.58 12.40 -31.20
C LYS A 282 6.16 11.58 -32.42
N GLU A 283 5.73 10.32 -32.25
CA GLU A 283 5.22 9.52 -33.36
C GLU A 283 3.87 10.04 -33.90
N LEU A 284 3.00 10.55 -33.02
CA LEU A 284 1.68 11.05 -33.42
C LEU A 284 1.69 12.46 -34.03
N PHE A 285 2.71 13.28 -33.74
CA PHE A 285 2.75 14.69 -34.16
C PHE A 285 3.94 15.04 -35.11
N ASN A 286 4.76 14.06 -35.48
CA ASN A 286 5.87 14.24 -36.42
C ASN A 286 5.59 13.72 -37.86
N ASP A 287 4.32 13.58 -38.26
CA ASP A 287 3.90 13.37 -39.65
C ASP A 287 3.57 14.71 -40.34
#